data_4df777b81d5cd7339d2209f2b60b5e05
#
_entry.id   4df777b81d5cd7339d2209f2b60b5e05
#
_cell.length_a   1.000
_cell.length_b   1.000
_cell.length_c   1.000
_cell.angle_alpha   90.00
_cell.angle_beta   90.00
_cell.angle_gamma   90.00
#
_symmetry.space_group_name_H-M   'P 1'
#
loop_
_entity.id
_entity.type
_entity.pdbx_description
1 polymer ?
#
loop_
_entity_poly.entity_id
_entity_poly.type
_entity_poly.pdbx_seq_one_letter_code
_entity_poly.pdbx_strand_id
1 'polypeptide(L)'
;MKKIGIGLLTLPLAATTFATTPIPDVSPASEGQHVFINIPQQRLFIYTDGQLTKAYPVAVGKSMTQTTLGEHKIGVKAFNPTWHIPLSIQKERGDGVKSVPPGPKNPLGPVFVRLGDPKLGLGIHGTNTPASVPGIRSHGCVRMKSPDALEFATTITTGSPAYVIYQMASLNEDANKNLWLAAYRDPYNKKNLNTDALRKSIAAWAKANGKNINSKRIDAILKARTGTANCLTCAKGAKLTMPLKSLAWTNGSSVYSKPKFMPKPVPVQNDVLPAGSEIEVNADDFVPDKAASATFVPSNTPASDTQNHSRKPAGSTYTTTPIPENSEPTEVLF
;
A
#
# COMPACT_ATOMS: atom_id res chain seq x y z
N MET A 1 -36.11 24.83 -47.62
CA MET A 1 -35.48 25.10 -46.31
C MET A 1 -35.13 23.77 -45.68
N LYS A 2 -33.85 23.37 -45.70
CA LYS A 2 -33.37 22.11 -45.10
C LYS A 2 -32.99 22.37 -43.63
N LYS A 3 -33.66 21.71 -42.67
CA LYS A 3 -33.31 21.75 -41.27
C LYS A 3 -32.11 20.81 -41.03
N ILE A 4 -30.99 21.37 -40.62
CA ILE A 4 -29.80 20.64 -40.19
C ILE A 4 -29.99 20.31 -38.71
N GLY A 5 -30.23 19.02 -38.41
CA GLY A 5 -30.29 18.53 -37.05
C GLY A 5 -28.84 18.36 -36.48
N ILE A 6 -28.50 19.14 -35.45
CA ILE A 6 -27.26 18.98 -34.68
C ILE A 6 -27.47 17.80 -33.72
N GLY A 7 -26.93 16.67 -34.06
CA GLY A 7 -26.89 15.51 -33.18
C GLY A 7 -25.88 15.77 -32.04
N LEU A 8 -26.39 15.83 -30.81
CA LEU A 8 -25.58 15.91 -29.61
C LEU A 8 -24.89 14.57 -29.39
N LEU A 9 -23.59 14.50 -29.66
CA LEU A 9 -22.76 13.32 -29.42
C LEU A 9 -22.49 13.23 -27.90
N THR A 10 -23.26 12.44 -27.18
CA THR A 10 -22.99 12.12 -25.78
C THR A 10 -21.83 11.13 -25.71
N LEU A 11 -20.62 11.60 -25.36
CA LEU A 11 -19.52 10.71 -25.01
C LEU A 11 -19.90 9.94 -23.73
N PRO A 12 -19.77 8.60 -23.69
CA PRO A 12 -19.93 7.84 -22.46
C PRO A 12 -18.80 8.23 -21.51
N LEU A 13 -19.16 8.75 -20.35
CA LEU A 13 -18.26 8.97 -19.23
C LEU A 13 -17.81 7.59 -18.75
N ALA A 14 -16.57 7.19 -19.04
CA ALA A 14 -15.99 5.94 -18.57
C ALA A 14 -16.02 5.95 -17.03
N ALA A 15 -16.87 5.11 -16.43
CA ALA A 15 -16.94 4.94 -14.99
C ALA A 15 -15.59 4.41 -14.48
N THR A 16 -14.87 5.26 -13.76
CA THR A 16 -13.53 4.93 -13.27
C THR A 16 -13.61 3.95 -12.10
N THR A 17 -12.85 2.86 -12.18
CA THR A 17 -12.88 1.71 -11.23
C THR A 17 -12.48 2.02 -9.79
N PHE A 18 -12.03 3.24 -9.48
CA PHE A 18 -11.71 3.66 -8.11
C PHE A 18 -12.89 4.25 -7.33
N ALA A 19 -14.08 4.35 -7.95
CA ALA A 19 -15.27 4.97 -7.35
C ALA A 19 -15.66 4.41 -5.96
N THR A 20 -15.29 3.15 -5.68
CA THR A 20 -15.63 2.47 -4.42
C THR A 20 -14.44 2.26 -3.48
N THR A 21 -13.29 2.89 -3.75
CA THR A 21 -12.10 2.78 -2.91
C THR A 21 -12.13 3.81 -1.78
N PRO A 22 -11.96 3.42 -0.49
CA PRO A 22 -11.82 4.39 0.59
C PRO A 22 -10.66 5.35 0.33
N ILE A 23 -10.91 6.64 0.54
CA ILE A 23 -9.95 7.72 0.25
C ILE A 23 -9.29 8.15 1.56
N PRO A 24 -7.94 8.26 1.63
CA PRO A 24 -7.24 8.74 2.81
C PRO A 24 -7.52 10.24 3.06
N ASP A 25 -7.33 10.70 4.29
CA ASP A 25 -7.40 12.12 4.65
C ASP A 25 -6.15 12.84 4.17
N VAL A 26 -6.19 13.32 2.93
CA VAL A 26 -5.12 14.09 2.30
C VAL A 26 -5.68 15.36 1.67
N SER A 27 -4.80 16.36 1.52
CA SER A 27 -5.14 17.65 0.89
C SER A 27 -4.15 17.90 -0.25
N PRO A 28 -4.41 17.35 -1.45
CA PRO A 28 -3.58 17.63 -2.63
C PRO A 28 -3.68 19.13 -2.97
N ALA A 29 -2.62 19.68 -3.59
CA ALA A 29 -2.70 21.03 -4.13
C ALA A 29 -3.68 21.08 -5.31
N SER A 30 -4.20 22.27 -5.58
CA SER A 30 -5.17 22.53 -6.64
C SER A 30 -4.58 22.50 -8.06
N GLU A 31 -3.25 22.33 -8.18
CA GLU A 31 -2.56 22.29 -9.46
C GLU A 31 -1.58 21.14 -9.55
N GLY A 32 -1.45 20.55 -10.73
CA GLY A 32 -0.52 19.49 -11.07
C GLY A 32 -0.89 18.12 -10.51
N GLN A 33 0.01 17.17 -10.72
CA GLN A 33 -0.18 15.78 -10.29
C GLN A 33 0.50 15.53 -8.93
N HIS A 34 -0.17 14.79 -8.06
CA HIS A 34 0.30 14.43 -6.72
C HIS A 34 0.02 12.96 -6.46
N VAL A 35 1.01 12.25 -5.94
CA VAL A 35 0.91 10.82 -5.63
C VAL A 35 0.86 10.62 -4.12
N PHE A 36 -0.10 9.83 -3.64
CA PHE A 36 -0.16 9.40 -2.24
C PHE A 36 -0.16 7.88 -2.17
N ILE A 37 0.76 7.33 -1.38
CA ILE A 37 0.86 5.88 -1.15
C ILE A 37 0.55 5.63 0.31
N ASN A 38 -0.61 5.03 0.61
CA ASN A 38 -0.99 4.71 1.98
C ASN A 38 -0.60 3.27 2.31
N ILE A 39 0.44 3.10 3.13
CA ILE A 39 1.01 1.80 3.49
C ILE A 39 -0.01 0.86 4.12
N PRO A 40 -0.77 1.22 5.19
CA PRO A 40 -1.73 0.31 5.79
C PRO A 40 -2.85 -0.11 4.85
N GLN A 41 -3.21 0.76 3.91
CA GLN A 41 -4.26 0.52 2.94
C GLN A 41 -3.78 -0.26 1.72
N GLN A 42 -2.45 -0.25 1.45
CA GLN A 42 -1.85 -0.86 0.26
C GLN A 42 -2.45 -0.31 -1.05
N ARG A 43 -2.54 1.02 -1.10
CA ARG A 43 -3.09 1.77 -2.24
C ARG A 43 -2.20 2.96 -2.60
N LEU A 44 -2.10 3.19 -3.90
CA LEU A 44 -1.52 4.39 -4.50
C LEU A 44 -2.66 5.20 -5.12
N PHE A 45 -2.68 6.50 -4.84
CA PHE A 45 -3.66 7.46 -5.35
C PHE A 45 -2.96 8.52 -6.17
N ILE A 46 -3.52 8.89 -7.31
CA ILE A 46 -3.09 10.03 -8.12
C ILE A 46 -4.19 11.08 -8.06
N TYR A 47 -3.78 12.27 -7.69
CA TYR A 47 -4.61 13.47 -7.80
C TYR A 47 -4.06 14.34 -8.92
N THR A 48 -4.93 14.89 -9.75
CA THR A 48 -4.61 15.88 -10.77
C THR A 48 -5.49 17.09 -10.53
N ASP A 49 -4.87 18.23 -10.38
CA ASP A 49 -5.55 19.51 -10.10
C ASP A 49 -6.53 19.42 -8.91
N GLY A 50 -6.05 18.79 -7.84
CA GLY A 50 -6.81 18.59 -6.60
C GLY A 50 -7.86 17.47 -6.64
N GLN A 51 -8.13 16.88 -7.79
CA GLN A 51 -9.14 15.83 -7.96
C GLN A 51 -8.49 14.44 -8.02
N LEU A 52 -9.11 13.44 -7.35
CA LEU A 52 -8.67 12.06 -7.45
C LEU A 52 -8.95 11.54 -8.86
N THR A 53 -7.90 11.16 -9.59
CA THR A 53 -8.00 10.66 -10.97
C THR A 53 -7.77 9.17 -11.08
N LYS A 54 -6.92 8.58 -10.22
CA LYS A 54 -6.61 7.14 -10.25
C LYS A 54 -6.35 6.60 -8.84
N ALA A 55 -6.67 5.31 -8.65
CA ALA A 55 -6.29 4.56 -7.45
C ALA A 55 -5.90 3.14 -7.83
N TYR A 56 -4.71 2.69 -7.40
CA TYR A 56 -4.16 1.39 -7.73
C TYR A 56 -3.91 0.56 -6.47
N PRO A 57 -4.16 -0.76 -6.51
CA PRO A 57 -3.63 -1.66 -5.51
C PRO A 57 -2.11 -1.74 -5.63
N VAL A 58 -1.40 -1.76 -4.50
CA VAL A 58 0.05 -1.86 -4.47
C VAL A 58 0.54 -2.86 -3.43
N ALA A 59 1.72 -3.44 -3.66
CA ALA A 59 2.46 -4.09 -2.60
C ALA A 59 3.61 -3.18 -2.14
N VAL A 60 3.87 -3.20 -0.83
CA VAL A 60 4.85 -2.35 -0.16
C VAL A 60 5.84 -3.18 0.64
N GLY A 61 6.85 -2.53 1.22
CA GLY A 61 7.90 -3.18 1.99
C GLY A 61 7.39 -4.02 3.16
N LYS A 62 8.11 -5.09 3.47
CA LYS A 62 7.93 -5.88 4.70
C LYS A 62 8.25 -5.02 5.92
N SER A 63 7.89 -5.47 7.14
CA SER A 63 8.21 -4.76 8.39
C SER A 63 9.72 -4.55 8.59
N MET A 64 10.56 -5.47 8.14
CA MET A 64 12.03 -5.37 8.23
C MET A 64 12.65 -4.52 7.11
N THR A 65 11.95 -4.32 6.00
CA THR A 65 12.40 -3.57 4.84
C THR A 65 11.28 -2.60 4.42
N GLN A 66 11.01 -1.63 5.28
CA GLN A 66 9.85 -0.73 5.13
C GLN A 66 10.00 0.16 3.89
N THR A 67 8.90 0.44 3.22
CA THR A 67 8.85 1.57 2.28
C THR A 67 9.01 2.86 3.08
N THR A 68 10.00 3.68 2.73
CA THR A 68 10.33 4.91 3.47
C THR A 68 9.15 5.88 3.45
N LEU A 69 8.68 6.22 4.65
CA LEU A 69 7.62 7.22 4.82
C LEU A 69 8.16 8.62 4.53
N GLY A 70 7.26 9.50 4.08
CA GLY A 70 7.58 10.90 3.93
C GLY A 70 7.35 11.47 2.55
N GLU A 71 7.98 12.60 2.32
CA GLU A 71 7.90 13.34 1.07
C GLU A 71 8.97 12.85 0.10
N HIS A 72 8.54 12.58 -1.11
CA HIS A 72 9.36 12.13 -2.22
C HIS A 72 8.99 12.93 -3.48
N LYS A 73 9.70 12.65 -4.58
CA LYS A 73 9.35 13.10 -5.92
C LYS A 73 9.39 11.91 -6.88
N ILE A 74 8.54 11.94 -7.88
CA ILE A 74 8.63 11.02 -9.00
C ILE A 74 9.89 11.37 -9.80
N GLY A 75 10.77 10.39 -9.94
CA GLY A 75 12.03 10.53 -10.67
C GLY A 75 11.97 9.93 -12.07
N VAL A 76 13.15 9.59 -12.59
CA VAL A 76 13.34 8.99 -13.91
C VAL A 76 12.56 7.68 -14.07
N LYS A 77 12.20 7.39 -15.32
CA LYS A 77 11.45 6.21 -15.72
C LYS A 77 12.33 5.33 -16.61
N ALA A 78 12.35 4.04 -16.34
CA ALA A 78 13.03 3.05 -17.19
C ALA A 78 12.02 2.02 -17.66
N PHE A 79 11.85 1.90 -18.98
CA PHE A 79 11.02 0.87 -19.59
C PHE A 79 11.89 -0.34 -19.96
N ASN A 80 11.38 -1.52 -19.68
CA ASN A 80 12.12 -2.78 -19.83
C ASN A 80 13.52 -2.73 -19.19
N PRO A 81 13.62 -2.39 -17.88
CA PRO A 81 14.90 -2.22 -17.22
C PRO A 81 15.63 -3.54 -17.04
N THR A 82 16.96 -3.50 -16.98
CA THR A 82 17.76 -4.54 -16.35
C THR A 82 17.73 -4.33 -14.83
N TRP A 83 17.42 -5.36 -14.05
CA TRP A 83 17.46 -5.28 -12.60
C TRP A 83 18.83 -5.68 -12.09
N HIS A 84 19.57 -4.74 -11.50
CA HIS A 84 20.73 -5.02 -10.67
C HIS A 84 20.26 -5.43 -9.28
N ILE A 85 20.64 -6.65 -8.90
CA ILE A 85 20.18 -7.22 -7.64
C ILE A 85 20.99 -6.59 -6.50
N PRO A 86 20.35 -5.93 -5.50
CA PRO A 86 21.03 -5.40 -4.33
C PRO A 86 21.86 -6.48 -3.61
N LEU A 87 22.99 -6.11 -3.00
CA LEU A 87 23.89 -7.04 -2.33
C LEU A 87 23.20 -7.82 -1.20
N SER A 88 22.31 -7.19 -0.46
CA SER A 88 21.47 -7.84 0.57
C SER A 88 20.63 -8.97 -0.01
N ILE A 89 19.97 -8.72 -1.14
CA ILE A 89 19.14 -9.71 -1.84
C ILE A 89 20.02 -10.80 -2.47
N GLN A 90 21.21 -10.44 -3.01
CA GLN A 90 22.16 -11.44 -3.52
C GLN A 90 22.59 -12.41 -2.42
N LYS A 91 22.87 -11.88 -1.20
CA LYS A 91 23.21 -12.72 -0.03
C LYS A 91 22.03 -13.59 0.42
N GLU A 92 20.81 -13.04 0.40
CA GLU A 92 19.60 -13.79 0.75
C GLU A 92 19.36 -14.96 -0.25
N ARG A 93 19.58 -14.72 -1.55
CA ARG A 93 19.38 -15.71 -2.61
C ARG A 93 20.49 -16.77 -2.66
N GLY A 94 21.74 -16.37 -2.48
CA GLY A 94 22.89 -17.29 -2.50
C GLY A 94 23.18 -17.96 -3.85
N ASP A 95 22.53 -17.51 -4.96
CA ASP A 95 22.63 -18.13 -6.29
C ASP A 95 23.72 -17.53 -7.20
N GLY A 96 24.44 -16.50 -6.71
CA GLY A 96 25.51 -15.82 -7.45
C GLY A 96 25.02 -14.90 -8.59
N VAL A 97 23.71 -14.81 -8.83
CA VAL A 97 23.14 -13.96 -9.88
C VAL A 97 23.19 -12.51 -9.42
N LYS A 98 23.81 -11.63 -10.25
CA LYS A 98 23.98 -10.20 -9.94
C LYS A 98 22.98 -9.32 -10.65
N SER A 99 22.40 -9.76 -11.77
CA SER A 99 21.41 -9.00 -12.51
C SER A 99 20.41 -9.89 -13.23
N VAL A 100 19.24 -9.34 -13.55
CA VAL A 100 18.22 -10.00 -14.35
C VAL A 100 17.89 -9.09 -15.54
N PRO A 101 18.07 -9.56 -16.79
CA PRO A 101 17.78 -8.77 -17.99
C PRO A 101 16.26 -8.48 -18.12
N PRO A 102 15.87 -7.56 -19.02
CA PRO A 102 14.47 -7.34 -19.36
C PRO A 102 13.76 -8.65 -19.74
N GLY A 103 12.49 -8.78 -19.37
CA GLY A 103 11.69 -9.92 -19.76
C GLY A 103 10.77 -10.47 -18.64
N PRO A 104 10.07 -11.58 -18.92
CA PRO A 104 9.04 -12.12 -18.04
C PRO A 104 9.57 -12.57 -16.65
N LYS A 105 10.85 -12.90 -16.56
CA LYS A 105 11.50 -13.32 -15.29
C LYS A 105 11.97 -12.13 -14.45
N ASN A 106 11.95 -10.91 -14.98
CA ASN A 106 12.43 -9.73 -14.26
C ASN A 106 11.39 -9.30 -13.21
N PRO A 107 11.73 -9.28 -11.91
CA PRO A 107 10.80 -8.91 -10.85
C PRO A 107 10.41 -7.43 -10.85
N LEU A 108 11.14 -6.55 -11.56
CA LEU A 108 10.71 -5.15 -11.78
C LEU A 108 9.58 -5.04 -12.80
N GLY A 109 9.31 -6.12 -13.56
CA GLY A 109 8.34 -6.08 -14.67
C GLY A 109 8.78 -5.16 -15.81
N PRO A 110 7.84 -4.63 -16.60
CA PRO A 110 8.16 -3.87 -17.82
C PRO A 110 8.56 -2.42 -17.58
N VAL A 111 8.46 -1.91 -16.34
CA VAL A 111 8.76 -0.52 -16.03
C VAL A 111 9.17 -0.32 -14.58
N PHE A 112 10.09 0.58 -14.36
CA PHE A 112 10.51 1.11 -13.07
C PHE A 112 10.45 2.63 -13.10
N VAL A 113 9.85 3.24 -12.08
CA VAL A 113 9.77 4.69 -11.87
C VAL A 113 10.43 5.01 -10.56
N ARG A 114 11.48 5.82 -10.55
CA ARG A 114 12.20 6.21 -9.35
C ARG A 114 11.28 6.95 -8.37
N LEU A 115 11.35 6.60 -7.09
CA LEU A 115 10.63 7.26 -6.02
C LEU A 115 11.61 7.90 -5.04
N GLY A 116 11.68 9.23 -5.07
CA GLY A 116 12.55 10.00 -4.18
C GLY A 116 14.03 9.99 -4.57
N ASP A 117 14.90 10.21 -3.58
CA ASP A 117 16.35 10.25 -3.75
C ASP A 117 16.86 8.89 -4.27
N PRO A 118 17.70 8.87 -5.32
CA PRO A 118 18.34 7.65 -5.81
C PRO A 118 19.05 6.82 -4.73
N LYS A 119 19.63 7.46 -3.72
CA LYS A 119 20.30 6.79 -2.59
C LYS A 119 19.37 5.91 -1.77
N LEU A 120 18.07 6.19 -1.77
CA LEU A 120 17.09 5.34 -1.09
C LEU A 120 16.80 4.03 -1.84
N GLY A 121 17.25 3.91 -3.10
CA GLY A 121 16.97 2.74 -3.93
C GLY A 121 15.50 2.46 -4.19
N LEU A 122 14.59 3.38 -3.84
CA LEU A 122 13.15 3.19 -3.94
C LEU A 122 12.63 3.40 -5.36
N GLY A 123 11.61 2.64 -5.73
CA GLY A 123 10.90 2.82 -6.97
C GLY A 123 9.47 2.27 -6.92
N ILE A 124 8.69 2.68 -7.91
CA ILE A 124 7.37 2.15 -8.23
C ILE A 124 7.53 1.35 -9.51
N HIS A 125 7.19 0.07 -9.51
CA HIS A 125 7.50 -0.81 -10.64
C HIS A 125 6.45 -1.91 -10.84
N GLY A 126 6.50 -2.57 -11.98
CA GLY A 126 5.69 -3.74 -12.28
C GLY A 126 6.09 -4.97 -11.46
N THR A 127 5.68 -6.14 -11.87
CA THR A 127 6.05 -7.40 -11.21
C THR A 127 5.88 -8.60 -12.13
N ASN A 128 6.73 -9.60 -11.96
CA ASN A 128 6.54 -10.94 -12.52
C ASN A 128 5.60 -11.81 -11.66
N THR A 129 5.19 -11.31 -10.47
CA THR A 129 4.34 -12.04 -9.52
C THR A 129 3.10 -11.21 -9.18
N PRO A 130 2.11 -11.08 -10.09
CA PRO A 130 0.94 -10.20 -9.92
C PRO A 130 0.06 -10.56 -8.71
N ALA A 131 0.06 -11.83 -8.26
CA ALA A 131 -0.64 -12.28 -7.06
C ALA A 131 -0.05 -11.68 -5.76
N SER A 132 1.14 -11.07 -5.80
CA SER A 132 1.73 -10.37 -4.66
C SER A 132 1.09 -8.99 -4.40
N VAL A 133 0.25 -8.49 -5.31
CA VAL A 133 -0.41 -7.18 -5.24
C VAL A 133 -1.92 -7.34 -5.04
N PRO A 134 -2.50 -6.73 -3.98
CA PRO A 134 -1.87 -5.96 -2.91
C PRO A 134 -1.14 -6.83 -1.89
N GLY A 135 -0.19 -6.23 -1.13
CA GLY A 135 0.52 -7.00 -0.09
C GLY A 135 1.61 -6.22 0.65
N ILE A 136 2.15 -6.84 1.70
CA ILE A 136 3.32 -6.39 2.46
C ILE A 136 4.45 -7.36 2.14
N ARG A 137 5.14 -7.19 1.00
CA ARG A 137 5.96 -8.26 0.43
C ARG A 137 7.29 -7.81 -0.18
N SER A 138 7.49 -6.52 -0.46
CA SER A 138 8.71 -6.04 -1.12
C SER A 138 9.85 -5.78 -0.13
N HIS A 139 11.03 -5.47 -0.67
CA HIS A 139 12.21 -4.99 0.07
C HIS A 139 12.28 -3.45 0.10
N GLY A 140 11.15 -2.76 0.14
CA GLY A 140 11.02 -1.31 0.21
C GLY A 140 10.31 -0.69 -0.99
N CYS A 141 10.57 -1.12 -2.20
CA CYS A 141 9.90 -0.62 -3.39
C CYS A 141 8.38 -0.83 -3.38
N VAL A 142 7.67 -0.02 -4.14
CA VAL A 142 6.22 -0.11 -4.34
C VAL A 142 5.95 -0.93 -5.59
N ARG A 143 5.31 -2.07 -5.42
CA ARG A 143 5.01 -3.02 -6.49
C ARG A 143 3.59 -2.82 -7.00
N MET A 144 3.41 -2.74 -8.31
CA MET A 144 2.11 -2.68 -9.00
C MET A 144 1.93 -3.91 -9.91
N LYS A 145 0.71 -4.25 -10.27
CA LYS A 145 0.51 -5.14 -11.42
C LYS A 145 1.09 -4.49 -12.66
N SER A 146 1.71 -5.26 -13.54
CA SER A 146 2.46 -4.70 -14.68
C SER A 146 1.63 -3.79 -15.61
N PRO A 147 0.37 -4.08 -15.93
CA PRO A 147 -0.48 -3.15 -16.68
C PRO A 147 -0.69 -1.82 -15.96
N ASP A 148 -0.97 -1.87 -14.64
CA ASP A 148 -1.17 -0.68 -13.82
C ASP A 148 0.12 0.16 -13.72
N ALA A 149 1.29 -0.49 -13.63
CA ALA A 149 2.59 0.16 -13.57
C ALA A 149 2.92 0.87 -14.89
N LEU A 150 2.60 0.27 -16.04
CA LEU A 150 2.76 0.89 -17.34
C LEU A 150 1.84 2.10 -17.49
N GLU A 151 0.56 1.97 -17.13
CA GLU A 151 -0.37 3.09 -17.13
C GLU A 151 0.12 4.23 -16.21
N PHE A 152 0.55 3.90 -14.99
CA PHE A 152 1.14 4.86 -14.07
C PHE A 152 2.34 5.59 -14.68
N ALA A 153 3.31 4.84 -15.22
CA ALA A 153 4.54 5.41 -15.77
C ALA A 153 4.30 6.31 -16.99
N THR A 154 3.30 6.00 -17.82
CA THR A 154 2.97 6.80 -19.01
C THR A 154 2.15 8.04 -18.70
N THR A 155 1.43 8.06 -17.59
CA THR A 155 0.52 9.16 -17.22
C THR A 155 1.09 10.11 -16.17
N ILE A 156 1.97 9.64 -15.27
CA ILE A 156 2.55 10.49 -14.22
C ILE A 156 3.67 11.36 -14.78
N THR A 157 3.72 12.61 -14.35
CA THR A 157 4.79 13.55 -14.71
C THR A 157 5.98 13.36 -13.77
N THR A 158 7.20 13.28 -14.31
CA THR A 158 8.43 13.32 -13.53
C THR A 158 8.54 14.66 -12.80
N GLY A 159 9.04 14.64 -11.58
CA GLY A 159 9.06 15.80 -10.67
C GLY A 159 7.79 15.96 -9.84
N SER A 160 6.71 15.23 -10.13
CA SER A 160 5.49 15.25 -9.33
C SER A 160 5.77 14.90 -7.88
N PRO A 161 5.23 15.67 -6.91
CA PRO A 161 5.31 15.31 -5.50
C PRO A 161 4.67 13.95 -5.23
N ALA A 162 5.34 13.16 -4.39
CA ALA A 162 4.85 11.86 -3.96
C ALA A 162 4.98 11.74 -2.44
N TYR A 163 3.97 11.20 -1.80
CA TYR A 163 3.90 11.08 -0.34
C TYR A 163 3.62 9.65 0.06
N VAL A 164 4.53 9.07 0.82
CA VAL A 164 4.31 7.77 1.46
C VAL A 164 3.76 8.03 2.85
N ILE A 165 2.47 7.76 3.04
CA ILE A 165 1.71 8.07 4.25
C ILE A 165 1.36 6.80 5.02
N TYR A 166 0.97 6.98 6.30
CA TYR A 166 0.63 5.86 7.18
C TYR A 166 -0.67 6.14 7.93
N GLN A 167 -1.80 6.06 7.22
CA GLN A 167 -3.12 6.26 7.80
C GLN A 167 -3.83 4.92 8.00
N MET A 168 -4.11 4.59 9.25
CA MET A 168 -4.70 3.31 9.64
C MET A 168 -6.23 3.28 9.59
N ALA A 169 -6.85 4.37 9.15
CA ALA A 169 -8.29 4.44 8.88
C ALA A 169 -8.57 5.43 7.76
N SER A 170 -9.72 5.29 7.11
CA SER A 170 -10.30 6.28 6.19
C SER A 170 -11.72 6.58 6.62
N LEU A 171 -12.06 7.86 6.75
CA LEU A 171 -13.41 8.35 7.02
C LEU A 171 -13.89 9.07 5.76
N ASN A 172 -15.02 8.63 5.22
CA ASN A 172 -15.50 9.11 3.93
C ASN A 172 -17.00 9.34 3.96
N GLU A 173 -17.47 10.21 3.08
CA GLU A 173 -18.87 10.48 2.80
C GLU A 173 -19.19 10.11 1.35
N ASP A 174 -20.34 9.49 1.10
CA ASP A 174 -20.84 9.24 -0.24
C ASP A 174 -21.79 10.36 -0.71
N ALA A 175 -22.22 10.31 -1.97
CA ALA A 175 -23.12 11.30 -2.56
C ALA A 175 -24.51 11.34 -1.88
N ASN A 176 -24.93 10.25 -1.22
CA ASN A 176 -26.17 10.15 -0.49
C ASN A 176 -26.05 10.59 0.98
N LYS A 177 -24.96 11.26 1.34
CA LYS A 177 -24.70 11.68 2.73
C LYS A 177 -24.69 10.50 3.71
N ASN A 178 -24.10 9.38 3.31
CA ASN A 178 -23.78 8.29 4.21
C ASN A 178 -22.32 8.35 4.62
N LEU A 179 -22.08 8.03 5.89
CA LEU A 179 -20.74 8.01 6.47
C LEU A 179 -20.16 6.60 6.40
N TRP A 180 -18.93 6.50 5.87
CA TRP A 180 -18.20 5.25 5.67
C TRP A 180 -16.90 5.26 6.45
N LEU A 181 -16.60 4.17 7.15
CA LEU A 181 -15.37 3.96 7.88
C LEU A 181 -14.69 2.69 7.38
N ALA A 182 -13.41 2.80 7.05
CA ALA A 182 -12.51 1.67 6.86
C ALA A 182 -11.37 1.76 7.87
N ALA A 183 -10.95 0.63 8.44
CA ALA A 183 -9.79 0.53 9.32
C ALA A 183 -8.84 -0.55 8.80
N TYR A 184 -7.55 -0.28 8.85
CA TYR A 184 -6.49 -1.10 8.27
C TYR A 184 -5.61 -1.69 9.38
N ARG A 185 -4.95 -2.81 9.07
CA ARG A 185 -3.91 -3.41 9.92
C ARG A 185 -2.74 -2.44 10.06
N ASP A 186 -1.91 -2.65 11.05
CA ASP A 186 -0.70 -1.88 11.33
C ASP A 186 0.55 -2.69 10.91
N PRO A 187 0.93 -2.68 9.61
CA PRO A 187 1.99 -3.56 9.11
C PRO A 187 3.38 -3.24 9.65
N TYR A 188 3.62 -1.99 10.07
CA TYR A 188 4.90 -1.54 10.61
C TYR A 188 4.88 -1.29 12.12
N ASN A 189 3.78 -1.70 12.79
CA ASN A 189 3.60 -1.54 14.25
C ASN A 189 3.82 -0.10 14.75
N LYS A 190 3.37 0.89 13.96
CA LYS A 190 3.51 2.32 14.29
C LYS A 190 2.59 2.76 15.43
N LYS A 191 1.48 2.04 15.67
CA LYS A 191 0.49 2.32 16.73
C LYS A 191 -0.04 3.76 16.72
N ASN A 192 -0.09 4.39 15.54
CA ASN A 192 -0.40 5.82 15.38
C ASN A 192 -1.88 6.11 15.08
N LEU A 193 -2.79 5.15 15.27
CA LEU A 193 -4.22 5.39 15.09
C LEU A 193 -4.76 6.21 16.27
N ASN A 194 -5.04 7.49 16.02
CA ASN A 194 -5.71 8.36 16.99
C ASN A 194 -7.23 8.10 16.96
N THR A 195 -7.69 7.18 17.78
CA THR A 195 -9.11 6.80 17.86
C THR A 195 -9.99 7.93 18.38
N ASP A 196 -9.46 8.81 19.23
CA ASP A 196 -10.21 9.94 19.81
C ASP A 196 -10.46 11.01 18.76
N ALA A 197 -9.46 11.37 17.95
CA ALA A 197 -9.63 12.29 16.84
C ALA A 197 -10.65 11.74 15.83
N LEU A 198 -10.55 10.46 15.47
CA LEU A 198 -11.49 9.79 14.57
C LEU A 198 -12.93 9.84 15.12
N ARG A 199 -13.13 9.49 16.40
CA ARG A 199 -14.44 9.53 17.04
C ARG A 199 -15.02 10.93 17.13
N LYS A 200 -14.18 11.94 17.43
CA LYS A 200 -14.59 13.36 17.43
C LYS A 200 -15.07 13.79 16.04
N SER A 201 -14.37 13.43 14.97
CA SER A 201 -14.78 13.74 13.59
C SER A 201 -16.07 13.02 13.20
N ILE A 202 -16.23 11.75 13.59
CA ILE A 202 -17.49 11.01 13.38
C ILE A 202 -18.66 11.67 14.11
N ALA A 203 -18.48 12.05 15.39
CA ALA A 203 -19.53 12.69 16.18
C ALA A 203 -19.89 14.07 15.63
N ALA A 204 -18.90 14.87 15.21
CA ALA A 204 -19.13 16.18 14.61
C ALA A 204 -19.93 16.06 13.30
N TRP A 205 -19.55 15.09 12.45
CA TRP A 205 -20.27 14.82 11.21
C TRP A 205 -21.72 14.36 11.49
N ALA A 206 -21.90 13.46 12.45
CA ALA A 206 -23.23 12.95 12.84
C ALA A 206 -24.15 14.06 13.34
N LYS A 207 -23.63 14.95 14.20
CA LYS A 207 -24.36 16.14 14.69
C LYS A 207 -24.76 17.06 13.55
N ALA A 208 -23.83 17.37 12.63
CA ALA A 208 -24.08 18.27 11.50
C ALA A 208 -25.11 17.72 10.50
N ASN A 209 -25.27 16.38 10.42
CA ASN A 209 -26.17 15.72 9.48
C ASN A 209 -27.44 15.13 10.16
N GLY A 210 -27.65 15.36 11.46
CA GLY A 210 -28.81 14.84 12.18
C GLY A 210 -28.85 13.30 12.22
N LYS A 211 -27.70 12.62 12.25
CA LYS A 211 -27.58 11.16 12.21
C LYS A 211 -27.16 10.60 13.56
N ASN A 212 -27.73 9.46 13.92
CA ASN A 212 -27.27 8.67 15.06
C ASN A 212 -26.32 7.55 14.61
N ILE A 213 -25.18 7.43 15.29
CA ILE A 213 -24.16 6.43 14.97
C ILE A 213 -23.93 5.54 16.18
N ASN A 214 -24.00 4.22 15.94
CA ASN A 214 -23.76 3.22 16.98
C ASN A 214 -22.25 3.08 17.26
N SER A 215 -21.82 3.48 18.47
CA SER A 215 -20.42 3.39 18.90
C SER A 215 -19.87 1.96 18.88
N LYS A 216 -20.68 0.95 19.23
CA LYS A 216 -20.27 -0.46 19.17
C LYS A 216 -19.90 -0.89 17.74
N ARG A 217 -20.55 -0.30 16.72
CA ARG A 217 -20.20 -0.56 15.31
C ARG A 217 -18.83 0.01 14.96
N ILE A 218 -18.51 1.22 15.43
CA ILE A 218 -17.17 1.81 15.27
C ILE A 218 -16.14 0.90 15.93
N ASP A 219 -16.37 0.46 17.17
CA ASP A 219 -15.45 -0.41 17.90
C ASP A 219 -15.18 -1.72 17.16
N ALA A 220 -16.22 -2.33 16.63
CA ALA A 220 -16.10 -3.57 15.85
C ALA A 220 -15.22 -3.38 14.62
N ILE A 221 -15.39 -2.27 13.87
CA ILE A 221 -14.58 -1.96 12.68
C ILE A 221 -13.12 -1.70 13.06
N LEU A 222 -12.88 -0.91 14.11
CA LEU A 222 -11.54 -0.58 14.59
C LEU A 222 -10.81 -1.80 15.17
N LYS A 223 -11.53 -2.77 15.70
CA LYS A 223 -10.98 -4.05 16.17
C LYS A 223 -10.67 -4.98 15.01
N ALA A 224 -11.58 -5.11 14.04
CA ALA A 224 -11.45 -6.06 12.92
C ALA A 224 -10.38 -5.67 11.91
N ARG A 225 -10.21 -4.38 11.60
CA ARG A 225 -9.19 -3.83 10.69
C ARG A 225 -9.08 -4.58 9.36
N THR A 226 -10.22 -4.90 8.75
CA THR A 226 -10.29 -5.66 7.49
C THR A 226 -9.93 -4.86 6.24
N GLY A 227 -9.86 -3.52 6.35
CA GLY A 227 -9.69 -2.62 5.22
C GLY A 227 -10.97 -2.40 4.40
N THR A 228 -12.06 -3.09 4.72
CA THR A 228 -13.33 -2.94 4.03
C THR A 228 -14.03 -1.65 4.48
N ALA A 229 -14.61 -0.92 3.54
CA ALA A 229 -15.48 0.21 3.84
C ALA A 229 -16.79 -0.28 4.46
N ASN A 230 -17.12 0.25 5.63
CA ASN A 230 -18.35 -0.07 6.36
C ASN A 230 -19.17 1.20 6.53
N CYS A 231 -20.42 1.18 6.07
CA CYS A 231 -21.31 2.31 6.26
C CYS A 231 -21.75 2.41 7.73
N LEU A 232 -21.57 3.56 8.35
CA LEU A 232 -21.99 3.82 9.73
C LEU A 232 -23.44 4.25 9.86
N THR A 233 -24.04 4.78 8.79
CA THR A 233 -25.39 5.40 8.76
C THR A 233 -26.40 4.63 7.90
N CYS A 234 -25.95 3.63 7.12
CA CYS A 234 -26.83 2.80 6.31
C CYS A 234 -27.32 1.57 7.07
N ALA A 235 -28.26 0.83 6.48
CA ALA A 235 -28.62 -0.50 6.92
C ALA A 235 -27.40 -1.44 6.97
N LYS A 236 -27.43 -2.44 7.84
CA LYS A 236 -26.35 -3.44 7.98
C LYS A 236 -26.16 -4.17 6.65
N GLY A 237 -24.92 -4.29 6.20
CA GLY A 237 -24.58 -5.00 4.95
C GLY A 237 -24.67 -4.15 3.69
N ALA A 238 -24.96 -2.84 3.79
CA ALA A 238 -24.90 -1.94 2.64
C ALA A 238 -23.53 -2.00 1.96
N LYS A 239 -23.55 -2.11 0.64
CA LYS A 239 -22.33 -2.11 -0.19
C LYS A 239 -22.07 -0.71 -0.73
N LEU A 240 -20.81 -0.36 -0.81
CA LEU A 240 -20.37 0.89 -1.42
C LEU A 240 -20.44 0.74 -2.94
N THR A 241 -21.26 1.60 -3.59
CA THR A 241 -21.51 1.57 -5.04
C THR A 241 -21.22 2.89 -5.74
N MET A 242 -20.81 3.92 -5.01
CA MET A 242 -20.62 5.26 -5.54
C MET A 242 -19.34 5.90 -5.04
N PRO A 243 -18.89 6.99 -5.69
CA PRO A 243 -17.69 7.73 -5.30
C PRO A 243 -17.77 8.24 -3.86
N LEU A 244 -16.60 8.26 -3.22
CA LEU A 244 -16.40 8.76 -1.87
C LEU A 244 -15.72 10.12 -1.87
N LYS A 245 -16.07 10.94 -0.89
CA LYS A 245 -15.35 12.15 -0.51
C LYS A 245 -14.63 11.90 0.81
N SER A 246 -13.35 12.24 0.89
CA SER A 246 -12.58 12.15 2.14
C SER A 246 -13.06 13.19 3.15
N LEU A 247 -13.13 12.79 4.41
CA LEU A 247 -13.39 13.66 5.54
C LEU A 247 -12.14 13.76 6.41
N ALA A 248 -11.85 14.99 6.87
CA ALA A 248 -10.69 15.23 7.73
C ALA A 248 -10.90 14.63 9.12
N TRP A 249 -9.91 13.87 9.59
CA TRP A 249 -9.95 13.25 10.93
C TRP A 249 -8.56 13.11 11.56
N THR A 250 -7.49 13.16 10.76
CA THR A 250 -6.16 12.81 11.26
C THR A 250 -5.62 13.81 12.27
N ASN A 251 -5.93 15.10 12.14
CA ASN A 251 -5.45 16.18 13.02
C ASN A 251 -3.96 16.06 13.37
N GLY A 252 -3.12 15.60 12.41
CA GLY A 252 -1.71 15.35 12.62
C GLY A 252 -1.38 14.00 13.27
N SER A 253 -2.35 13.12 13.48
CA SER A 253 -2.15 11.81 14.10
C SER A 253 -1.51 10.77 13.17
N SER A 254 -1.54 10.96 11.86
CA SER A 254 -0.75 10.15 10.92
C SER A 254 0.63 10.76 10.70
N VAL A 255 1.62 9.93 10.43
CA VAL A 255 3.02 10.35 10.25
C VAL A 255 3.15 11.45 9.19
N TYR A 256 2.30 11.39 8.16
CA TYR A 256 2.17 12.43 7.12
C TYR A 256 0.68 12.60 6.80
N SER A 257 0.01 13.48 7.49
CA SER A 257 -1.43 13.69 7.31
C SER A 257 -1.76 14.68 6.21
N LYS A 258 -0.98 15.73 6.07
CA LYS A 258 -1.20 16.78 5.08
C LYS A 258 0.12 17.42 4.69
N PRO A 259 0.49 17.41 3.42
CA PRO A 259 1.62 18.19 2.93
C PRO A 259 1.31 19.68 3.11
N LYS A 260 2.25 20.41 3.70
CA LYS A 260 2.06 21.83 4.00
C LYS A 260 2.03 22.72 2.75
N PHE A 261 2.81 22.37 1.76
CA PHE A 261 2.89 23.06 0.47
C PHE A 261 3.47 22.11 -0.57
N MET A 262 2.89 22.14 -1.75
CA MET A 262 3.34 21.30 -2.86
C MET A 262 3.75 22.20 -4.01
N PRO A 263 5.05 22.30 -4.30
CA PRO A 263 5.50 23.04 -5.46
C PRO A 263 4.93 22.40 -6.73
N LYS A 264 4.57 23.24 -7.69
CA LYS A 264 4.15 22.79 -9.02
C LYS A 264 5.25 21.90 -9.63
N PRO A 265 4.92 20.72 -10.18
CA PRO A 265 5.92 19.88 -10.84
C PRO A 265 6.56 20.64 -12.00
N VAL A 266 7.89 20.67 -12.02
CA VAL A 266 8.65 21.20 -13.17
C VAL A 266 8.94 20.01 -14.07
N PRO A 267 8.54 20.03 -15.36
CA PRO A 267 8.91 19.01 -16.32
C PRO A 267 10.43 18.86 -16.38
N VAL A 268 10.93 17.65 -16.21
CA VAL A 268 12.35 17.33 -16.35
C VAL A 268 12.58 16.84 -17.78
N GLN A 269 13.47 17.48 -18.51
CA GLN A 269 13.89 16.99 -19.82
C GLN A 269 14.64 15.66 -19.65
N ASN A 270 14.39 14.71 -20.57
CA ASN A 270 15.00 13.37 -20.57
C ASN A 270 14.68 12.52 -19.31
N ASP A 271 13.42 12.52 -18.90
CA ASP A 271 12.93 11.76 -17.75
C ASP A 271 12.73 10.26 -18.05
N VAL A 272 12.88 9.83 -19.29
CA VAL A 272 12.77 8.45 -19.74
C VAL A 272 14.15 7.92 -20.10
N LEU A 273 14.61 6.91 -19.41
CA LEU A 273 15.85 6.23 -19.71
C LEU A 273 15.66 5.28 -20.92
N PRO A 274 16.70 5.05 -21.75
CA PRO A 274 16.63 4.08 -22.83
C PRO A 274 16.17 2.69 -22.36
N ALA A 275 15.53 1.94 -23.24
CA ALA A 275 15.15 0.56 -22.94
C ALA A 275 16.39 -0.28 -22.59
N GLY A 276 16.29 -1.12 -21.56
CA GLY A 276 17.41 -1.92 -21.07
C GLY A 276 18.35 -1.19 -20.12
N SER A 277 18.11 0.11 -19.83
CA SER A 277 18.92 0.85 -18.85
C SER A 277 19.02 0.10 -17.53
N GLU A 278 20.21 0.13 -16.95
CA GLU A 278 20.49 -0.51 -15.68
C GLU A 278 19.88 0.31 -14.55
N ILE A 279 19.14 -0.36 -13.67
CA ILE A 279 18.53 0.24 -12.49
C ILE A 279 19.13 -0.39 -11.24
N GLU A 280 19.86 0.43 -10.48
CA GLU A 280 20.28 0.09 -9.15
C GLU A 280 19.14 0.38 -8.16
N VAL A 281 18.78 -0.65 -7.40
CA VAL A 281 17.82 -0.59 -6.32
C VAL A 281 18.60 -0.91 -5.05
N ASN A 282 19.06 0.12 -4.32
CA ASN A 282 19.83 -0.08 -3.10
C ASN A 282 18.89 -0.42 -1.94
N ALA A 283 18.86 -1.69 -1.56
CA ALA A 283 18.23 -2.11 -0.32
C ALA A 283 19.21 -2.03 0.88
N ASP A 284 20.51 -1.79 0.61
CA ASP A 284 21.58 -1.87 1.62
C ASP A 284 21.70 -0.61 2.47
N ASP A 285 21.19 0.55 2.00
CA ASP A 285 21.20 1.82 2.74
C ASP A 285 19.96 2.02 3.61
N PHE A 286 19.10 1.01 3.74
CA PHE A 286 17.95 1.09 4.61
C PHE A 286 18.38 0.92 6.07
N VAL A 287 18.72 2.04 6.70
CA VAL A 287 18.83 2.12 8.16
C VAL A 287 17.41 2.24 8.71
N PRO A 288 16.86 1.23 9.40
CA PRO A 288 15.57 1.41 10.07
C PRO A 288 15.71 2.54 11.08
N ASP A 289 14.73 3.44 11.12
CA ASP A 289 14.64 4.52 12.11
C ASP A 289 15.02 3.98 13.49
N LYS A 290 16.11 4.49 14.09
CA LYS A 290 16.61 4.06 15.41
C LYS A 290 15.58 4.18 16.54
N ALA A 291 14.44 4.79 16.31
CA ALA A 291 13.35 4.91 17.26
C ALA A 291 12.50 3.63 17.43
N ALA A 292 12.74 2.56 16.66
CA ALA A 292 11.98 1.31 16.73
C ALA A 292 12.75 0.13 17.34
N SER A 293 13.97 0.32 17.85
CA SER A 293 14.72 -0.70 18.59
C SER A 293 14.28 -0.73 20.07
N ALA A 294 13.02 -1.07 20.32
CA ALA A 294 12.66 -1.67 21.58
C ALA A 294 13.11 -3.13 21.52
N THR A 295 14.22 -3.43 22.17
CA THR A 295 14.73 -4.76 22.42
C THR A 295 13.63 -5.67 22.95
N PHE A 296 13.23 -6.64 22.14
CA PHE A 296 12.47 -7.79 22.62
C PHE A 296 13.46 -8.66 23.43
N VAL A 297 13.41 -8.52 24.75
CA VAL A 297 14.06 -9.43 25.67
C VAL A 297 13.08 -10.59 25.87
N PRO A 298 13.40 -11.83 25.46
CA PRO A 298 12.58 -12.97 25.84
C PRO A 298 12.72 -13.16 27.35
N SER A 299 11.60 -13.02 28.09
CA SER A 299 11.57 -13.35 29.52
C SER A 299 11.62 -14.88 29.66
N ASN A 300 12.80 -15.40 29.87
CA ASN A 300 12.99 -16.74 30.44
C ASN A 300 12.77 -16.62 31.95
N THR A 301 11.57 -16.89 32.41
CA THR A 301 11.32 -17.19 33.81
C THR A 301 11.29 -18.71 33.97
N PRO A 302 12.22 -19.34 34.70
CA PRO A 302 12.11 -20.76 35.00
C PRO A 302 11.01 -20.98 36.03
N ALA A 303 10.06 -21.83 35.71
CA ALA A 303 9.11 -22.35 36.67
C ALA A 303 9.85 -23.26 37.62
N SER A 304 9.76 -22.96 38.92
CA SER A 304 10.26 -23.76 40.02
C SER A 304 9.50 -25.07 40.15
N ASP A 305 10.29 -26.15 40.28
CA ASP A 305 9.88 -27.50 40.63
C ASP A 305 9.15 -27.56 41.98
N THR A 306 8.08 -28.36 42.05
CA THR A 306 7.77 -29.15 43.23
C THR A 306 7.05 -30.45 42.88
N GLN A 307 7.81 -31.52 42.97
CA GLN A 307 7.56 -32.88 43.51
C GLN A 307 6.37 -33.73 43.07
N ASN A 308 6.75 -34.86 42.48
CA ASN A 308 6.49 -36.23 42.91
C ASN A 308 5.11 -36.86 42.61
N HIS A 309 5.09 -37.86 41.74
CA HIS A 309 4.81 -39.27 42.11
C HIS A 309 4.92 -40.21 40.86
N SER A 310 5.60 -41.32 41.15
CA SER A 310 5.89 -42.49 40.33
C SER A 310 4.70 -43.13 39.62
N ARG A 311 4.88 -43.62 38.40
CA ARG A 311 4.49 -44.98 37.93
C ARG A 311 5.06 -45.28 36.55
N LYS A 312 5.75 -46.40 36.46
CA LYS A 312 6.31 -47.08 35.28
C LYS A 312 5.42 -48.29 34.92
N PRO A 313 5.65 -49.05 33.81
CA PRO A 313 5.44 -48.74 32.41
C PRO A 313 4.45 -49.76 31.74
N ALA A 314 4.05 -49.49 30.50
CA ALA A 314 3.58 -50.57 29.59
C ALA A 314 3.95 -50.22 28.16
N GLY A 315 4.63 -51.13 27.52
CA GLY A 315 5.13 -51.01 26.17
C GLY A 315 4.03 -51.11 25.10
N SER A 316 4.31 -50.50 23.94
CA SER A 316 3.63 -50.84 22.69
C SER A 316 4.57 -50.62 21.52
N THR A 317 4.81 -51.69 20.81
CA THR A 317 5.51 -51.88 19.56
C THR A 317 4.83 -51.11 18.43
N TYR A 318 5.59 -50.37 17.65
CA TYR A 318 5.11 -49.83 16.38
C TYR A 318 5.94 -50.42 15.22
N THR A 319 5.20 -51.07 14.34
CA THR A 319 5.62 -51.60 13.05
C THR A 319 5.83 -50.44 12.05
N THR A 320 6.96 -50.47 11.37
CA THR A 320 7.31 -49.60 10.24
C THR A 320 6.61 -50.09 8.97
N THR A 321 5.92 -49.18 8.28
CA THR A 321 5.49 -49.33 6.89
C THR A 321 6.19 -48.27 6.04
N PRO A 322 6.67 -48.57 4.83
CA PRO A 322 7.44 -47.62 4.01
C PRO A 322 6.51 -46.68 3.23
N ILE A 323 6.98 -45.44 3.10
CA ILE A 323 6.32 -44.35 2.35
C ILE A 323 6.78 -44.41 0.89
N PRO A 324 5.92 -44.27 -0.11
CA PRO A 324 6.30 -44.23 -1.52
C PRO A 324 6.91 -42.85 -1.89
N GLU A 325 7.97 -42.93 -2.64
CA GLU A 325 8.70 -41.88 -3.31
C GLU A 325 7.87 -41.31 -4.45
N ASN A 326 7.40 -40.05 -4.32
CA ASN A 326 7.08 -39.11 -5.41
C ASN A 326 6.58 -37.79 -4.80
N SER A 327 7.45 -36.81 -4.69
CA SER A 327 7.08 -35.42 -4.47
C SER A 327 7.91 -34.53 -5.39
N GLU A 328 7.22 -33.90 -6.34
CA GLU A 328 7.72 -32.82 -7.15
C GLU A 328 8.22 -31.65 -6.29
N PRO A 329 9.16 -30.86 -6.77
CA PRO A 329 9.78 -29.78 -5.98
C PRO A 329 8.80 -28.65 -5.78
N THR A 330 8.58 -28.30 -4.53
CA THR A 330 7.82 -27.13 -4.11
C THR A 330 8.56 -25.87 -4.54
N GLU A 331 7.95 -25.10 -5.42
CA GLU A 331 8.38 -23.77 -5.84
C GLU A 331 8.45 -22.83 -4.63
N VAL A 332 9.64 -22.37 -4.30
CA VAL A 332 9.85 -21.38 -3.24
C VAL A 332 9.40 -20.01 -3.75
N LEU A 333 8.29 -19.54 -3.23
CA LEU A 333 7.75 -18.19 -3.48
C LEU A 333 8.65 -17.14 -2.79
N PHE A 334 9.24 -16.30 -3.62
CA PHE A 334 9.91 -15.05 -3.21
C PHE A 334 8.93 -13.88 -3.05
#